data_5a62bdff512e170dbd0a7a0920ce2ea3
#
_entry.id   5a62bdff512e170dbd0a7a0920ce2ea3
#
_cell.length_a   1.000
_cell.length_b   1.000
_cell.length_c   1.000
_cell.angle_alpha   90.00
_cell.angle_beta   90.00
_cell.angle_gamma   90.00
#
_symmetry.space_group_name_H-M   'P 1'
#
loop_
_entity.id
_entity.type
_entity.pdbx_description
1 polymer ?
#
loop_
_entity_poly.entity_id
_entity_poly.type
_entity_poly.pdbx_seq_one_letter_code
_entity_poly.pdbx_strand_id
1 'polypeptide(L)'
;MNHQNNTELGETNALEPLTVDSVYRLWSKTYNTQGKPDWSHLFPYYDQSIIFQDSVQRIEGIEAFLAMCQRLAKRCQSLNMELKNVMIKDNIIMMEWIMTMSFKKYPETPLYGSTRLTLNDQGMIIEQRDYYDLWGDIFNNIPRFNRIYRKFMAKKFG
;
A
#
# COMPACT_ATOMS: atom_id res chain seq x y z
N MET A 1 31.98 29.61 -38.34
CA MET A 1 31.51 28.27 -37.98
C MET A 1 31.29 28.24 -36.49
N ASN A 2 30.05 28.50 -36.04
CA ASN A 2 29.67 28.49 -34.62
C ASN A 2 29.02 27.15 -34.31
N HIS A 3 29.71 26.32 -33.55
CA HIS A 3 29.05 25.16 -32.90
C HIS A 3 28.42 25.60 -31.60
N GLN A 4 27.11 25.73 -31.61
CA GLN A 4 26.31 25.81 -30.38
C GLN A 4 26.14 24.37 -29.84
N ASN A 5 26.82 24.09 -28.75
CA ASN A 5 26.55 22.90 -27.93
C ASN A 5 25.27 23.17 -27.14
N ASN A 6 24.17 22.60 -27.59
CA ASN A 6 22.97 22.48 -26.83
C ASN A 6 23.17 21.36 -25.80
N THR A 7 23.50 21.72 -24.56
CA THR A 7 23.46 20.80 -23.43
C THR A 7 22.01 20.76 -22.96
N GLU A 8 21.24 19.77 -23.44
CA GLU A 8 19.97 19.42 -22.83
C GLU A 8 20.24 18.92 -21.42
N LEU A 9 20.04 19.82 -20.45
CA LEU A 9 19.93 19.44 -19.04
C LEU A 9 18.67 18.62 -18.90
N GLY A 10 18.83 17.31 -18.68
CA GLY A 10 17.72 16.42 -18.37
C GLY A 10 16.97 16.94 -17.17
N GLU A 11 15.70 17.30 -17.36
CA GLU A 11 14.77 17.58 -16.28
C GLU A 11 14.71 16.33 -15.38
N THR A 12 15.35 16.38 -14.25
CA THR A 12 15.09 15.43 -13.15
C THR A 12 13.66 15.72 -12.73
N ASN A 13 12.71 14.90 -13.16
CA ASN A 13 11.34 14.94 -12.67
C ASN A 13 11.38 14.71 -11.16
N ALA A 14 11.47 15.82 -10.40
CA ALA A 14 11.37 15.78 -8.96
C ALA A 14 10.02 15.17 -8.58
N LEU A 15 10.03 14.25 -7.62
CA LEU A 15 8.79 13.69 -7.09
C LEU A 15 7.92 14.82 -6.52
N GLU A 16 6.63 14.76 -6.78
CA GLU A 16 5.71 15.71 -6.14
C GLU A 16 5.66 15.48 -4.63
N PRO A 17 5.53 16.53 -3.81
CA PRO A 17 5.39 16.37 -2.37
C PRO A 17 4.16 15.55 -1.98
N LEU A 18 4.26 14.74 -0.92
CA LEU A 18 3.13 14.01 -0.36
C LEU A 18 2.24 14.98 0.43
N THR A 19 1.19 15.47 -0.21
CA THR A 19 0.09 16.25 0.36
C THR A 19 -1.14 15.38 0.52
N VAL A 20 -2.18 15.86 1.18
CA VAL A 20 -3.46 15.13 1.28
C VAL A 20 -3.98 14.75 -0.11
N ASP A 21 -4.01 15.70 -1.04
CA ASP A 21 -4.53 15.46 -2.40
C ASP A 21 -3.65 14.50 -3.21
N SER A 22 -2.32 14.64 -3.13
CA SER A 22 -1.41 13.72 -3.85
C SER A 22 -1.49 12.30 -3.29
N VAL A 23 -1.63 12.14 -1.97
CA VAL A 23 -1.82 10.83 -1.33
C VAL A 23 -3.13 10.19 -1.81
N TYR A 24 -4.26 10.91 -1.81
CA TYR A 24 -5.51 10.39 -2.36
C TYR A 24 -5.34 9.91 -3.80
N ARG A 25 -4.74 10.72 -4.66
CA ARG A 25 -4.56 10.39 -6.07
C ARG A 25 -3.60 9.22 -6.28
N LEU A 26 -2.48 9.18 -5.56
CA LEU A 26 -1.45 8.16 -5.72
C LEU A 26 -1.90 6.80 -5.19
N TRP A 27 -2.44 6.73 -3.98
CA TRP A 27 -2.83 5.44 -3.37
C TRP A 27 -4.13 4.87 -3.94
N SER A 28 -5.02 5.69 -4.50
CA SER A 28 -6.22 5.19 -5.20
C SER A 28 -5.92 4.63 -6.60
N LYS A 29 -4.73 4.89 -7.15
CA LYS A 29 -4.32 4.34 -8.44
C LYS A 29 -3.77 2.92 -8.26
N THR A 30 -4.59 1.93 -8.55
CA THR A 30 -4.25 0.51 -8.34
C THR A 30 -3.95 -0.28 -9.61
N TYR A 31 -4.09 0.35 -10.78
CA TYR A 31 -3.86 -0.27 -12.08
C TYR A 31 -2.86 0.52 -12.91
N ASN A 32 -2.01 -0.20 -13.63
CA ASN A 32 -1.12 0.40 -14.63
C ASN A 32 -1.86 0.69 -15.96
N THR A 33 -1.17 1.26 -16.92
CA THR A 33 -1.71 1.59 -18.25
C THR A 33 -2.17 0.37 -19.07
N GLN A 34 -1.75 -0.85 -18.67
CA GLN A 34 -2.16 -2.11 -19.29
C GLN A 34 -3.38 -2.75 -18.58
N GLY A 35 -3.97 -2.06 -17.61
CA GLY A 35 -5.11 -2.56 -16.83
C GLY A 35 -4.76 -3.69 -15.87
N LYS A 36 -3.50 -3.80 -15.43
CA LYS A 36 -3.06 -4.80 -14.45
C LYS A 36 -2.86 -4.16 -13.09
N PRO A 37 -3.19 -4.89 -11.98
CA PRO A 37 -2.87 -4.44 -10.64
C PRO A 37 -1.39 -4.10 -10.50
N ASP A 38 -1.09 -2.88 -10.05
CA ASP A 38 0.28 -2.36 -9.98
C ASP A 38 0.38 -1.17 -9.03
N TRP A 39 1.40 -1.16 -8.18
CA TRP A 39 1.74 -0.07 -7.27
C TRP A 39 3.12 0.54 -7.55
N SER A 40 3.75 0.17 -8.68
CA SER A 40 5.13 0.59 -8.97
C SER A 40 5.32 2.11 -9.02
N HIS A 41 4.25 2.87 -9.33
CA HIS A 41 4.27 4.33 -9.31
C HIS A 41 4.50 4.93 -7.92
N LEU A 42 4.27 4.16 -6.83
CA LEU A 42 4.55 4.57 -5.46
C LEU A 42 6.01 4.33 -5.05
N PHE A 43 6.70 3.39 -5.71
CA PHE A 43 8.04 2.96 -5.30
C PHE A 43 9.07 4.09 -5.20
N PRO A 44 9.05 5.12 -6.06
CA PRO A 44 9.97 6.23 -5.95
C PRO A 44 9.85 7.05 -4.65
N TYR A 45 8.74 6.94 -3.93
CA TYR A 45 8.52 7.64 -2.66
C TYR A 45 9.14 6.93 -1.45
N TYR A 46 9.61 5.70 -1.62
CA TYR A 46 10.16 4.90 -0.52
C TYR A 46 11.68 5.01 -0.44
N ASP A 47 12.18 5.21 0.76
CA ASP A 47 13.62 5.22 1.05
C ASP A 47 14.22 3.81 0.94
N GLN A 48 15.52 3.73 0.68
CA GLN A 48 16.26 2.47 0.61
C GLN A 48 16.20 1.67 1.93
N SER A 49 16.09 2.38 3.05
CA SER A 49 16.03 1.80 4.41
C SER A 49 14.61 1.52 4.90
N ILE A 50 13.60 1.54 4.04
CA ILE A 50 12.20 1.35 4.41
C ILE A 50 12.00 0.15 5.33
N ILE A 51 11.21 0.36 6.38
CA ILE A 51 10.69 -0.68 7.26
C ILE A 51 9.17 -0.77 7.03
N PHE A 52 8.73 -1.89 6.48
CA PHE A 52 7.32 -2.21 6.33
C PHE A 52 6.89 -3.20 7.41
N GLN A 53 5.72 -2.99 7.99
CA GLN A 53 5.13 -3.95 8.93
C GLN A 53 3.60 -3.97 8.81
N ASP A 54 3.05 -5.19 8.82
CA ASP A 54 1.61 -5.44 8.88
C ASP A 54 1.27 -6.55 9.90
N SER A 55 0.06 -7.11 9.84
CA SER A 55 -0.38 -8.20 10.69
C SER A 55 0.30 -9.54 10.39
N VAL A 56 0.97 -9.67 9.24
CA VAL A 56 1.54 -10.93 8.74
C VAL A 56 3.06 -10.94 8.86
N GLN A 57 3.72 -9.80 8.61
CA GLN A 57 5.16 -9.75 8.39
C GLN A 57 5.78 -8.40 8.75
N ARG A 58 7.10 -8.43 8.94
CA ARG A 58 7.98 -7.26 9.00
C ARG A 58 9.05 -7.43 7.92
N ILE A 59 9.26 -6.40 7.13
CA ILE A 59 10.20 -6.37 6.00
C ILE A 59 11.09 -5.15 6.15
N GLU A 60 12.38 -5.32 5.92
CA GLU A 60 13.37 -4.26 5.96
C GLU A 60 14.09 -4.15 4.62
N GLY A 61 14.24 -2.93 4.14
CA GLY A 61 14.90 -2.57 2.89
C GLY A 61 14.00 -2.60 1.66
N ILE A 62 14.34 -1.72 0.73
CA ILE A 62 13.52 -1.45 -0.46
C ILE A 62 13.36 -2.67 -1.35
N GLU A 63 14.40 -3.45 -1.61
CA GLU A 63 14.33 -4.60 -2.52
C GLU A 63 13.34 -5.65 -2.04
N ALA A 64 13.38 -5.97 -0.74
CA ALA A 64 12.46 -6.94 -0.14
C ALA A 64 11.01 -6.42 -0.14
N PHE A 65 10.81 -5.12 0.12
CA PHE A 65 9.52 -4.46 0.05
C PHE A 65 8.93 -4.49 -1.36
N LEU A 66 9.69 -4.08 -2.38
CA LEU A 66 9.26 -4.11 -3.78
C LEU A 66 8.90 -5.53 -4.22
N ALA A 67 9.74 -6.51 -3.87
CA ALA A 67 9.49 -7.91 -4.20
C ALA A 67 8.18 -8.42 -3.55
N MET A 68 7.85 -7.99 -2.34
CA MET A 68 6.57 -8.31 -1.69
C MET A 68 5.39 -7.69 -2.43
N CYS A 69 5.43 -6.40 -2.73
CA CYS A 69 4.36 -5.69 -3.46
C CYS A 69 4.12 -6.32 -4.84
N GLN A 70 5.17 -6.62 -5.58
CA GLN A 70 5.08 -7.26 -6.90
C GLN A 70 4.47 -8.66 -6.83
N ARG A 71 4.86 -9.47 -5.82
CA ARG A 71 4.25 -10.80 -5.63
C ARG A 71 2.76 -10.70 -5.31
N LEU A 72 2.36 -9.72 -4.49
CA LEU A 72 0.96 -9.51 -4.15
C LEU A 72 0.16 -9.09 -5.39
N ALA A 73 0.60 -8.04 -6.09
CA ALA A 73 -0.04 -7.56 -7.30
C ALA A 73 -0.17 -8.66 -8.37
N LYS A 74 0.88 -9.47 -8.58
CA LYS A 74 0.86 -10.58 -9.55
C LYS A 74 -0.15 -11.67 -9.20
N ARG A 75 -0.45 -11.88 -7.93
CA ARG A 75 -1.44 -12.88 -7.48
C ARG A 75 -2.87 -12.38 -7.55
N CYS A 76 -3.08 -11.07 -7.51
CA CYS A 76 -4.41 -10.48 -7.59
C CYS A 76 -4.96 -10.58 -9.01
N GLN A 77 -6.23 -10.93 -9.13
CA GLN A 77 -7.00 -10.82 -10.37
C GLN A 77 -7.61 -9.43 -10.50
N SER A 78 -8.10 -8.89 -9.39
CA SER A 78 -8.53 -7.51 -9.28
C SER A 78 -8.03 -6.90 -7.98
N LEU A 79 -7.84 -5.59 -7.98
CA LEU A 79 -7.37 -4.82 -6.85
C LEU A 79 -8.01 -3.44 -6.90
N ASN A 80 -8.69 -3.06 -5.85
CA ASN A 80 -9.21 -1.70 -5.69
C ASN A 80 -8.89 -1.20 -4.28
N MET A 81 -8.42 0.04 -4.19
CA MET A 81 -8.21 0.72 -2.92
C MET A 81 -8.97 2.03 -2.91
N GLU A 82 -9.85 2.19 -1.96
CA GLU A 82 -10.60 3.41 -1.73
C GLU A 82 -10.10 4.06 -0.45
N LEU A 83 -9.49 5.25 -0.56
CA LEU A 83 -9.12 6.04 0.60
C LEU A 83 -10.35 6.76 1.16
N LYS A 84 -10.57 6.62 2.46
CA LYS A 84 -11.67 7.27 3.19
C LYS A 84 -11.24 8.56 3.85
N ASN A 85 -10.09 8.53 4.53
CA ASN A 85 -9.53 9.68 5.22
C ASN A 85 -8.01 9.71 5.04
N VAL A 86 -7.46 10.91 4.92
CA VAL A 86 -6.00 11.16 4.94
C VAL A 86 -5.75 12.32 5.88
N MET A 87 -4.82 12.14 6.80
CA MET A 87 -4.36 13.17 7.74
C MET A 87 -2.84 13.24 7.71
N ILE A 88 -2.31 14.45 7.65
CA ILE A 88 -0.87 14.69 7.69
C ILE A 88 -0.59 15.59 8.89
N LYS A 89 0.33 15.16 9.73
CA LYS A 89 0.84 15.96 10.84
C LYS A 89 2.35 15.74 10.95
N ASP A 90 3.10 16.83 10.87
CA ASP A 90 4.56 16.81 10.88
C ASP A 90 5.10 15.87 9.77
N ASN A 91 5.86 14.86 10.15
CA ASN A 91 6.40 13.84 9.24
C ASN A 91 5.56 12.54 9.20
N ILE A 92 4.33 12.56 9.71
CA ILE A 92 3.43 11.40 9.76
C ILE A 92 2.26 11.60 8.82
N ILE A 93 1.99 10.59 8.00
CA ILE A 93 0.77 10.48 7.20
C ILE A 93 -0.03 9.30 7.76
N MET A 94 -1.29 9.57 8.13
CA MET A 94 -2.27 8.54 8.48
C MET A 94 -3.34 8.49 7.40
N MET A 95 -3.65 7.28 6.92
CA MET A 95 -4.75 7.08 5.98
C MET A 95 -5.63 5.91 6.42
N GLU A 96 -6.93 6.06 6.21
CA GLU A 96 -7.94 5.01 6.36
C GLU A 96 -8.38 4.57 4.97
N TRP A 97 -8.54 3.27 4.76
CA TRP A 97 -8.84 2.73 3.46
C TRP A 97 -9.73 1.48 3.51
N ILE A 98 -10.40 1.23 2.40
CA ILE A 98 -11.04 -0.05 2.09
C ILE A 98 -10.32 -0.62 0.87
N MET A 99 -9.73 -1.80 1.01
CA MET A 99 -9.06 -2.50 -0.06
C MET A 99 -9.81 -3.77 -0.40
N THR A 100 -10.18 -3.93 -1.67
CA THR A 100 -10.83 -5.15 -2.16
C THR A 100 -9.86 -5.84 -3.11
N MET A 101 -9.52 -7.08 -2.79
CA MET A 101 -8.65 -7.92 -3.61
C MET A 101 -9.37 -9.21 -3.95
N SER A 102 -9.26 -9.64 -5.19
CA SER A 102 -9.69 -10.98 -5.58
C SER A 102 -8.51 -11.86 -5.96
N PHE A 103 -8.58 -13.11 -5.53
CA PHE A 103 -7.62 -14.15 -5.85
C PHE A 103 -8.35 -15.33 -6.50
N LYS A 104 -7.64 -16.12 -7.29
CA LYS A 104 -8.21 -17.22 -8.07
C LYS A 104 -9.11 -18.21 -7.29
N LYS A 105 -8.91 -18.34 -5.98
CA LYS A 105 -9.65 -19.30 -5.11
C LYS A 105 -10.49 -18.64 -4.02
N TYR A 106 -10.45 -17.32 -3.90
CA TYR A 106 -11.11 -16.60 -2.82
C TYR A 106 -12.01 -15.52 -3.40
N PRO A 107 -13.25 -15.41 -2.90
CA PRO A 107 -14.15 -14.36 -3.35
C PRO A 107 -13.57 -12.98 -3.02
N GLU A 108 -14.01 -12.02 -3.78
CA GLU A 108 -13.74 -10.61 -3.55
C GLU A 108 -14.32 -10.18 -2.21
N THR A 109 -13.46 -9.76 -1.28
CA THR A 109 -13.86 -9.38 0.07
C THR A 109 -13.19 -8.06 0.43
N PRO A 110 -13.94 -7.08 0.96
CA PRO A 110 -13.35 -5.85 1.43
C PRO A 110 -12.54 -6.09 2.71
N LEU A 111 -11.38 -5.49 2.77
CA LEU A 111 -10.48 -5.40 3.90
C LEU A 111 -10.45 -3.96 4.38
N TYR A 112 -10.79 -3.72 5.63
CA TYR A 112 -10.79 -2.39 6.25
C TYR A 112 -9.50 -2.17 7.00
N GLY A 113 -8.84 -1.06 6.73
CA GLY A 113 -7.56 -0.82 7.37
C GLY A 113 -7.16 0.64 7.44
N SER A 114 -6.02 0.84 8.07
CA SER A 114 -5.34 2.12 8.12
C SER A 114 -3.84 1.92 7.92
N THR A 115 -3.18 2.92 7.38
CA THR A 115 -1.73 2.94 7.19
C THR A 115 -1.15 4.16 7.87
N ARG A 116 -0.06 3.97 8.62
CA ARG A 116 0.82 5.03 9.07
C ARG A 116 2.08 5.02 8.23
N LEU A 117 2.39 6.15 7.61
CA LEU A 117 3.69 6.40 6.97
C LEU A 117 4.48 7.38 7.82
N THR A 118 5.78 7.14 7.94
CA THR A 118 6.74 8.07 8.54
C THR A 118 7.71 8.53 7.47
N LEU A 119 7.88 9.84 7.33
CA LEU A 119 8.76 10.45 6.34
C LEU A 119 10.09 10.88 6.99
N ASN A 120 11.17 10.85 6.21
CA ASN A 120 12.43 11.50 6.58
C ASN A 120 12.41 12.99 6.17
N ASP A 121 13.50 13.71 6.45
CA ASP A 121 13.62 15.14 6.14
C ASP A 121 13.61 15.46 4.63
N GLN A 122 13.84 14.47 3.77
CA GLN A 122 13.71 14.59 2.32
C GLN A 122 12.29 14.27 1.80
N GLY A 123 11.34 13.94 2.71
CA GLY A 123 9.98 13.56 2.35
C GLY A 123 9.84 12.12 1.83
N MET A 124 10.86 11.28 2.00
CA MET A 124 10.83 9.87 1.62
C MET A 124 10.25 9.01 2.75
N ILE A 125 9.48 7.99 2.38
CA ILE A 125 8.86 7.05 3.34
C ILE A 125 9.94 6.11 3.87
N ILE A 126 10.24 6.21 5.16
CA ILE A 126 11.19 5.35 5.88
C ILE A 126 10.50 4.26 6.71
N GLU A 127 9.21 4.43 7.01
CA GLU A 127 8.42 3.42 7.70
C GLU A 127 6.99 3.40 7.16
N GLN A 128 6.46 2.20 6.95
CA GLN A 128 5.04 1.96 6.69
C GLN A 128 4.52 0.91 7.67
N ARG A 129 3.45 1.25 8.36
CA ARG A 129 2.73 0.33 9.23
C ARG A 129 1.28 0.22 8.79
N ASP A 130 0.87 -0.98 8.38
CA ASP A 130 -0.51 -1.28 8.02
C ASP A 130 -1.23 -1.98 9.18
N TYR A 131 -2.43 -1.49 9.50
CA TYR A 131 -3.32 -2.00 10.52
C TYR A 131 -4.61 -2.47 9.86
N TYR A 132 -4.93 -3.75 9.98
CA TYR A 132 -6.16 -4.34 9.48
C TYR A 132 -6.50 -5.61 10.23
N ASP A 133 -7.78 -6.00 10.19
CA ASP A 133 -8.25 -7.22 10.85
C ASP A 133 -8.17 -8.42 9.90
N LEU A 134 -7.02 -9.10 9.92
CA LEU A 134 -6.79 -10.30 9.13
C LEU A 134 -7.84 -11.40 9.43
N TRP A 135 -8.28 -11.52 10.67
CA TRP A 135 -9.23 -12.55 11.11
C TRP A 135 -10.66 -12.17 10.80
N GLY A 136 -11.08 -10.96 11.17
CA GLY A 136 -12.44 -10.48 10.97
C GLY A 136 -12.80 -10.30 9.50
N ASP A 137 -11.88 -9.72 8.73
CA ASP A 137 -12.16 -9.38 7.33
C ASP A 137 -11.82 -10.51 6.34
N ILE A 138 -10.69 -11.20 6.54
CA ILE A 138 -10.24 -12.24 5.59
C ILE A 138 -10.68 -13.63 6.05
N PHE A 139 -10.21 -14.10 7.21
CA PHE A 139 -10.47 -15.48 7.64
C PHE A 139 -11.93 -15.74 8.01
N ASN A 140 -12.64 -14.72 8.51
CA ASN A 140 -14.06 -14.83 8.81
C ASN A 140 -14.92 -15.14 7.57
N ASN A 141 -14.44 -14.83 6.37
CA ASN A 141 -15.14 -15.11 5.11
C ASN A 141 -14.78 -16.47 4.50
N ILE A 142 -13.87 -17.24 5.11
CA ILE A 142 -13.55 -18.60 4.66
C ILE A 142 -14.65 -19.56 5.19
N PRO A 143 -15.40 -20.26 4.30
CA PRO A 143 -16.45 -21.20 4.69
C PRO A 143 -15.94 -22.26 5.67
N ARG A 144 -16.76 -22.62 6.67
CA ARG A 144 -16.45 -23.53 7.80
C ARG A 144 -15.49 -22.95 8.83
N PHE A 145 -14.41 -22.25 8.43
CA PHE A 145 -13.48 -21.62 9.35
C PHE A 145 -14.17 -20.50 10.15
N ASN A 146 -14.99 -19.68 9.50
CA ASN A 146 -15.74 -18.61 10.16
C ASN A 146 -16.60 -19.12 11.32
N ARG A 147 -17.25 -20.29 11.18
CA ARG A 147 -18.11 -20.86 12.22
C ARG A 147 -17.29 -21.29 13.44
N ILE A 148 -16.12 -21.92 13.21
CA ILE A 148 -15.23 -22.35 14.29
C ILE A 148 -14.66 -21.12 14.98
N TYR A 149 -14.14 -20.17 14.23
CA TYR A 149 -13.58 -18.93 14.75
C TYR A 149 -14.59 -18.13 15.59
N ARG A 150 -15.79 -17.89 15.07
CA ARG A 150 -16.84 -17.16 15.80
C ARG A 150 -17.26 -17.87 17.09
N LYS A 151 -17.41 -19.19 17.06
CA LYS A 151 -17.70 -19.96 18.27
C LYS A 151 -16.58 -19.84 19.31
N PHE A 152 -15.33 -19.91 18.85
CA PHE A 152 -14.17 -19.74 19.74
C PHE A 152 -14.17 -18.32 20.36
N MET A 153 -14.32 -17.29 19.54
CA MET A 153 -14.31 -15.90 19.99
C MET A 153 -15.46 -15.60 20.94
N ALA A 154 -16.70 -16.02 20.62
CA ALA A 154 -17.84 -15.85 21.48
C ALA A 154 -17.68 -16.57 22.85
N LYS A 155 -17.07 -17.76 22.85
CA LYS A 155 -16.80 -18.48 24.09
C LYS A 155 -15.73 -17.83 24.98
N LYS A 156 -14.75 -17.14 24.37
CA LYS A 156 -13.59 -16.60 25.09
C LYS A 156 -13.74 -15.13 25.47
N PHE A 157 -14.44 -14.34 24.66
CA PHE A 157 -14.45 -12.88 24.74
C PHE A 157 -15.85 -12.25 24.69
N GLY A 158 -16.85 -12.97 24.24
CA GLY A 158 -18.26 -12.56 24.15
C GLY A 158 -19.06 -13.32 25.12
#